data_795f6f98b31e25232e107d95f4dce53f
#
_entry.id   795f6f98b31e25232e107d95f4dce53f
#
_cell.length_a   1.000
_cell.length_b   1.000
_cell.length_c   1.000
_cell.angle_alpha   90.00
_cell.angle_beta   90.00
_cell.angle_gamma   90.00
#
_symmetry.space_group_name_H-M   'P 1'
#
loop_
_entity.id
_entity.type
_entity.pdbx_description
1 polymer ?
#
loop_
_entity_poly.entity_id
_entity_poly.type
_entity_poly.pdbx_seq_one_letter_code
_entity_poly.pdbx_strand_id
1 'polypeptide(L)'
;PMCLAYQSGNYSSLRELMLPEEVARYDEHWLDVAEKISNEALDNQIDFIKNGGITKPGGGAYKPAKISAAVDLNTGDIYFGYNGANKFNPSIQEIHPDLQQRINRTMSLAGNSIDNEYASRMSFEKWSVDNCAEIYSVNNALQNQATLDNIFINTKYFKDGKYALPCRNCQVTFEGCLFPKQ
;
A
#
# COMPACT_ATOMS: atom_id res chain seq x y z
N PRO A 1 -14.99 18.81 -15.59
CA PRO A 1 -15.19 19.02 -14.15
C PRO A 1 -14.45 17.98 -13.30
N MET A 2 -14.42 16.68 -13.68
CA MET A 2 -13.74 15.59 -12.94
C MET A 2 -12.22 15.78 -12.86
N CYS A 3 -11.55 16.24 -13.93
CA CYS A 3 -10.10 16.52 -13.87
C CYS A 3 -9.71 17.61 -12.86
N LEU A 4 -10.59 18.60 -12.66
CA LEU A 4 -10.36 19.66 -11.68
C LEU A 4 -10.53 19.15 -10.23
N ALA A 5 -11.44 18.20 -10.00
CA ALA A 5 -11.62 17.59 -8.70
C ALA A 5 -10.39 16.74 -8.29
N TYR A 6 -9.81 16.00 -9.23
CA TYR A 6 -8.57 15.28 -9.03
C TYR A 6 -7.41 16.22 -8.66
N GLN A 7 -7.27 17.33 -9.38
CA GLN A 7 -6.25 18.35 -9.11
C GLN A 7 -6.47 19.11 -7.80
N SER A 8 -7.71 19.15 -7.30
CA SER A 8 -8.08 19.84 -6.06
C SER A 8 -8.12 18.93 -4.81
N GLY A 9 -7.85 17.63 -4.95
CA GLY A 9 -7.78 16.71 -3.82
C GLY A 9 -9.10 16.50 -3.06
N ASN A 10 -10.23 16.38 -3.76
CA ASN A 10 -11.57 16.38 -3.15
C ASN A 10 -12.37 15.07 -3.35
N TYR A 11 -11.70 13.91 -3.44
CA TYR A 11 -12.40 12.64 -3.64
C TYR A 11 -13.54 12.43 -2.62
N SER A 12 -13.23 12.48 -1.33
CA SER A 12 -14.21 12.25 -0.25
C SER A 12 -15.34 13.26 -0.26
N SER A 13 -15.00 14.55 -0.34
CA SER A 13 -15.99 15.64 -0.26
C SER A 13 -16.95 15.63 -1.44
N LEU A 14 -16.49 15.29 -2.64
CA LEU A 14 -17.35 15.18 -3.81
C LEU A 14 -18.24 13.94 -3.74
N ARG A 15 -17.69 12.82 -3.26
CA ARG A 15 -18.42 11.58 -3.09
C ARG A 15 -19.62 11.73 -2.13
N GLU A 16 -19.46 12.48 -1.05
CA GLU A 16 -20.54 12.77 -0.08
C GLU A 16 -21.70 13.59 -0.67
N LEU A 17 -21.45 14.35 -1.72
CA LEU A 17 -22.47 15.19 -2.39
C LEU A 17 -23.17 14.48 -3.56
N MET A 18 -22.77 13.26 -3.90
CA MET A 18 -23.32 12.51 -5.04
C MET A 18 -24.54 11.68 -4.66
N LEU A 19 -25.42 11.48 -5.65
CA LEU A 19 -26.50 10.51 -5.52
C LEU A 19 -25.93 9.06 -5.50
N PRO A 20 -26.57 8.13 -4.80
CA PRO A 20 -26.08 6.74 -4.69
C PRO A 20 -25.77 6.08 -6.05
N GLU A 21 -26.56 6.37 -7.09
CA GLU A 21 -26.35 5.85 -8.43
C GLU A 21 -25.14 6.45 -9.17
N GLU A 22 -24.66 7.59 -8.72
CA GLU A 22 -23.48 8.27 -9.27
C GLU A 22 -22.19 7.82 -8.60
N VAL A 23 -22.27 7.46 -7.30
CA VAL A 23 -21.13 7.06 -6.47
C VAL A 23 -20.36 5.90 -7.10
N ALA A 24 -21.06 4.87 -7.59
CA ALA A 24 -20.40 3.70 -8.17
C ALA A 24 -19.53 4.04 -9.39
N ARG A 25 -20.01 4.90 -10.27
CA ARG A 25 -19.24 5.38 -11.45
C ARG A 25 -18.09 6.29 -11.07
N TYR A 26 -18.30 7.10 -10.03
CA TYR A 26 -17.27 7.96 -9.50
C TYR A 26 -16.14 7.15 -8.86
N ASP A 27 -16.47 6.20 -8.01
CA ASP A 27 -15.50 5.31 -7.37
C ASP A 27 -14.74 4.48 -8.43
N GLU A 28 -15.43 3.94 -9.43
CA GLU A 28 -14.81 3.20 -10.52
C GLU A 28 -13.80 4.06 -11.30
N HIS A 29 -14.16 5.30 -11.63
CA HIS A 29 -13.26 6.23 -12.30
C HIS A 29 -12.00 6.51 -11.47
N TRP A 30 -12.15 6.75 -10.17
CA TRP A 30 -11.01 7.02 -9.30
C TRP A 30 -10.12 5.80 -9.11
N LEU A 31 -10.68 4.61 -9.05
CA LEU A 31 -9.91 3.37 -9.03
C LEU A 31 -9.07 3.19 -10.29
N ASP A 32 -9.64 3.43 -11.48
CA ASP A 32 -8.93 3.34 -12.74
C ASP A 32 -7.79 4.37 -12.82
N VAL A 33 -8.05 5.60 -12.36
CA VAL A 33 -7.02 6.65 -12.29
C VAL A 33 -5.91 6.27 -11.30
N ALA A 34 -6.26 5.83 -10.08
CA ALA A 34 -5.29 5.43 -9.06
C ALA A 34 -4.44 4.23 -9.52
N GLU A 35 -5.06 3.25 -10.18
CA GLU A 35 -4.34 2.12 -10.74
C GLU A 35 -3.34 2.55 -11.81
N LYS A 36 -3.75 3.43 -12.73
CA LYS A 36 -2.87 3.94 -13.78
C LYS A 36 -1.67 4.71 -13.21
N ILE A 37 -1.92 5.71 -12.34
CA ILE A 37 -0.82 6.54 -11.79
C ILE A 37 0.11 5.73 -10.89
N SER A 38 -0.43 4.80 -10.09
CA SER A 38 0.40 3.95 -9.23
C SER A 38 1.23 2.95 -10.05
N ASN A 39 0.70 2.42 -11.15
CA ASN A 39 1.45 1.55 -12.05
C ASN A 39 2.64 2.28 -12.67
N GLU A 40 2.41 3.49 -13.20
CA GLU A 40 3.47 4.33 -13.77
C GLU A 40 4.52 4.73 -12.72
N ALA A 41 4.06 5.14 -11.54
CA ALA A 41 4.95 5.50 -10.44
C ALA A 41 5.80 4.31 -9.96
N LEU A 42 5.21 3.11 -9.85
CA LEU A 42 5.94 1.91 -9.48
C LEU A 42 6.99 1.50 -10.52
N ASP A 43 6.67 1.61 -11.82
CA ASP A 43 7.63 1.30 -12.88
C ASP A 43 8.80 2.28 -12.83
N ASN A 44 8.54 3.58 -12.71
CA ASN A 44 9.56 4.60 -12.54
C ASN A 44 10.42 4.38 -11.28
N GLN A 45 9.80 3.97 -10.17
CA GLN A 45 10.51 3.70 -8.93
C GLN A 45 11.39 2.44 -9.01
N ILE A 46 10.91 1.40 -9.70
CA ILE A 46 11.71 0.20 -9.99
C ILE A 46 12.94 0.57 -10.82
N ASP A 47 12.77 1.36 -11.87
CA ASP A 47 13.87 1.79 -12.73
C ASP A 47 14.83 2.71 -11.98
N PHE A 48 14.34 3.64 -11.16
CA PHE A 48 15.17 4.48 -10.30
C PHE A 48 16.08 3.64 -9.39
N ILE A 49 15.52 2.61 -8.73
CA ILE A 49 16.29 1.73 -7.84
C ILE A 49 17.28 0.87 -8.63
N LYS A 50 16.88 0.29 -9.77
CA LYS A 50 17.76 -0.50 -10.63
C LYS A 50 18.95 0.29 -11.14
N ASN A 51 18.78 1.59 -11.36
CA ASN A 51 19.82 2.53 -11.77
C ASN A 51 20.64 3.13 -10.60
N GLY A 52 20.47 2.58 -9.37
CA GLY A 52 21.29 2.98 -8.22
C GLY A 52 20.75 4.19 -7.46
N GLY A 53 19.51 4.61 -7.69
CA GLY A 53 18.87 5.72 -6.98
C GLY A 53 18.69 5.47 -5.47
N ILE A 54 18.63 4.19 -5.06
CA ILE A 54 18.71 3.78 -3.66
C ILE A 54 19.83 2.74 -3.51
N THR A 55 20.74 2.97 -2.59
CA THR A 55 21.81 2.03 -2.24
C THR A 55 21.74 1.65 -0.76
N LYS A 56 22.25 0.47 -0.43
CA LYS A 56 22.45 0.07 0.96
C LYS A 56 23.56 0.88 1.63
N PRO A 57 23.59 0.98 2.97
CA PRO A 57 24.75 1.46 3.68
C PRO A 57 26.00 0.69 3.23
N GLY A 58 27.06 1.42 2.87
CA GLY A 58 28.27 0.83 2.28
C GLY A 58 28.27 0.71 0.75
N GLY A 59 27.25 1.27 0.06
CA GLY A 59 27.24 1.42 -1.42
C GLY A 59 26.74 0.23 -2.20
N GLY A 60 26.26 -0.82 -1.54
CA GLY A 60 25.71 -2.00 -2.22
C GLY A 60 24.34 -1.76 -2.85
N ALA A 61 24.04 -2.41 -3.97
CA ALA A 61 22.74 -2.31 -4.63
C ALA A 61 21.59 -2.73 -3.71
N TYR A 62 20.55 -1.88 -3.63
CA TYR A 62 19.31 -2.21 -2.96
C TYR A 62 18.40 -3.01 -3.90
N LYS A 63 17.88 -4.14 -3.43
CA LYS A 63 17.00 -5.02 -4.21
C LYS A 63 15.91 -5.55 -3.30
N PRO A 64 14.79 -4.82 -3.13
CA PRO A 64 13.62 -5.33 -2.41
C PRO A 64 12.99 -6.48 -3.19
N ALA A 65 12.21 -7.35 -2.56
CA ALA A 65 11.45 -8.35 -3.29
C ALA A 65 10.20 -7.72 -3.93
N LYS A 66 9.56 -6.79 -3.21
CA LYS A 66 8.35 -6.07 -3.64
C LYS A 66 8.50 -4.57 -3.35
N ILE A 67 7.81 -3.77 -4.15
CA ILE A 67 7.59 -2.34 -3.93
C ILE A 67 6.10 -2.10 -3.95
N SER A 68 5.61 -1.32 -2.98
CA SER A 68 4.22 -0.89 -2.90
C SER A 68 4.11 0.62 -3.05
N ALA A 69 3.04 1.06 -3.69
CA ALA A 69 2.60 2.44 -3.75
C ALA A 69 1.25 2.57 -3.04
N ALA A 70 1.14 3.50 -2.10
CA ALA A 70 -0.11 3.94 -1.52
C ALA A 70 -0.47 5.29 -2.14
N VAL A 71 -1.62 5.37 -2.79
CA VAL A 71 -2.14 6.61 -3.38
C VAL A 71 -3.19 7.18 -2.44
N ASP A 72 -2.98 8.40 -1.97
CA ASP A 72 -4.03 9.16 -1.29
C ASP A 72 -5.01 9.70 -2.35
N LEU A 73 -6.23 9.19 -2.37
CA LEU A 73 -7.25 9.58 -3.34
C LEU A 73 -7.71 11.04 -3.17
N ASN A 74 -7.48 11.64 -2.01
CA ASN A 74 -7.85 13.03 -1.78
C ASN A 74 -6.85 14.02 -2.40
N THR A 75 -5.57 13.68 -2.38
CA THR A 75 -4.50 14.58 -2.86
C THR A 75 -3.88 14.12 -4.18
N GLY A 76 -3.96 12.83 -4.48
CA GLY A 76 -3.24 12.20 -5.60
C GLY A 76 -1.78 11.90 -5.28
N ASP A 77 -1.32 12.17 -4.05
CA ASP A 77 0.04 11.90 -3.63
C ASP A 77 0.31 10.40 -3.55
N ILE A 78 1.53 10.02 -3.89
CA ILE A 78 1.96 8.62 -3.94
C ILE A 78 3.11 8.39 -2.98
N TYR A 79 2.96 7.40 -2.12
CA TYR A 79 3.91 7.04 -1.08
C TYR A 79 4.43 5.62 -1.30
N PHE A 80 5.75 5.46 -1.37
CA PHE A 80 6.36 4.16 -1.59
C PHE A 80 6.70 3.44 -0.29
N GLY A 81 6.63 2.10 -0.35
CA GLY A 81 7.08 1.20 0.69
C GLY A 81 7.78 -0.01 0.09
N TYR A 82 8.70 -0.59 0.88
CA TYR A 82 9.50 -1.74 0.47
C TYR A 82 9.39 -2.83 1.54
N ASN A 83 9.44 -4.09 1.13
CA ASN A 83 9.38 -5.19 2.09
C ASN A 83 10.69 -5.37 2.86
N GLY A 84 10.60 -5.85 4.10
CA GLY A 84 11.75 -6.27 4.89
C GLY A 84 11.93 -5.53 6.21
N ALA A 85 11.16 -5.90 7.25
CA ALA A 85 11.20 -5.28 8.57
C ALA A 85 12.56 -5.36 9.27
N ASN A 86 13.30 -6.46 9.10
CA ASN A 86 14.58 -6.71 9.77
C ASN A 86 15.81 -6.56 8.85
N LYS A 87 15.64 -5.89 7.71
CA LYS A 87 16.72 -5.64 6.74
C LYS A 87 16.80 -4.14 6.47
N PHE A 88 17.88 -3.73 5.81
CA PHE A 88 17.92 -2.36 5.28
C PHE A 88 16.66 -2.12 4.43
N ASN A 89 15.87 -1.17 4.86
CA ASN A 89 14.64 -0.75 4.20
C ASN A 89 14.54 0.78 4.36
N PRO A 90 14.66 1.56 3.27
CA PRO A 90 14.66 3.02 3.35
C PRO A 90 13.30 3.61 3.78
N SER A 91 12.24 2.80 3.80
CA SER A 91 10.91 3.22 4.25
C SER A 91 10.61 2.88 5.71
N ILE A 92 11.54 2.23 6.44
CA ILE A 92 11.32 1.92 7.87
C ILE A 92 11.30 3.21 8.68
N GLN A 93 10.21 3.39 9.40
CA GLN A 93 9.98 4.45 10.38
C GLN A 93 8.97 3.97 11.42
N GLU A 94 8.70 4.78 12.43
CA GLU A 94 7.66 4.49 13.43
C GLU A 94 6.31 4.25 12.75
N ILE A 95 5.61 3.21 13.21
CA ILE A 95 4.31 2.83 12.65
C ILE A 95 3.23 3.75 13.21
N HIS A 96 2.42 4.31 12.32
CA HIS A 96 1.28 5.14 12.70
C HIS A 96 0.31 4.35 13.59
N PRO A 97 -0.25 4.96 14.66
CA PRO A 97 -1.10 4.25 15.63
C PRO A 97 -2.26 3.48 15.02
N ASP A 98 -2.95 4.04 14.03
CA ASP A 98 -4.09 3.38 13.36
C ASP A 98 -3.64 2.13 12.59
N LEU A 99 -2.49 2.21 11.92
CA LEU A 99 -1.92 1.06 11.22
C LEU A 99 -1.43 0.00 12.22
N GLN A 100 -0.82 0.42 13.32
CA GLN A 100 -0.39 -0.49 14.38
C GLN A 100 -1.57 -1.26 14.97
N GLN A 101 -2.72 -0.62 15.14
CA GLN A 101 -3.94 -1.28 15.60
C GLN A 101 -4.40 -2.37 14.60
N ARG A 102 -4.37 -2.10 13.31
CA ARG A 102 -4.71 -3.08 12.25
C ARG A 102 -3.71 -4.24 12.21
N ILE A 103 -2.41 -3.96 12.34
CA ILE A 103 -1.36 -4.99 12.44
C ILE A 103 -1.62 -5.90 13.64
N ASN A 104 -1.88 -5.33 14.82
CA ASN A 104 -2.16 -6.08 16.04
C ASN A 104 -3.42 -6.96 15.91
N ARG A 105 -4.48 -6.43 15.26
CA ARG A 105 -5.69 -7.21 14.93
C ARG A 105 -5.34 -8.41 14.04
N THR A 106 -4.57 -8.18 12.98
CA THR A 106 -4.14 -9.25 12.06
C THR A 106 -3.33 -10.32 12.78
N MET A 107 -2.38 -9.92 13.63
CA MET A 107 -1.58 -10.82 14.44
C MET A 107 -2.46 -11.67 15.38
N SER A 108 -3.43 -11.05 16.05
CA SER A 108 -4.37 -11.75 16.94
C SER A 108 -5.23 -12.76 16.18
N LEU A 109 -5.78 -12.37 15.03
CA LEU A 109 -6.58 -13.26 14.18
C LEU A 109 -5.74 -14.44 13.68
N ALA A 110 -4.51 -14.18 13.25
CA ALA A 110 -3.61 -15.22 12.77
C ALA A 110 -3.20 -16.21 13.89
N GLY A 111 -2.91 -15.69 15.09
CA GLY A 111 -2.54 -16.52 16.25
C GLY A 111 -3.67 -17.40 16.76
N ASN A 112 -4.92 -16.98 16.61
CA ASN A 112 -6.11 -17.72 17.04
C ASN A 112 -6.73 -18.61 15.94
N SER A 113 -6.19 -18.61 14.74
CA SER A 113 -6.72 -19.40 13.61
C SER A 113 -6.24 -20.84 13.68
N ILE A 114 -7.16 -21.78 13.87
CA ILE A 114 -6.87 -23.21 14.07
C ILE A 114 -6.16 -23.83 12.87
N ASP A 115 -6.54 -23.43 11.65
CA ASP A 115 -6.00 -23.98 10.41
C ASP A 115 -4.78 -23.21 9.88
N ASN A 116 -4.22 -22.30 10.68
CA ASN A 116 -3.08 -21.49 10.27
C ASN A 116 -1.75 -22.15 10.69
N GLU A 117 -0.99 -22.64 9.74
CA GLU A 117 0.33 -23.25 9.99
C GLU A 117 1.35 -22.28 10.63
N TYR A 118 1.13 -20.97 10.52
CA TYR A 118 1.99 -19.92 11.07
C TYR A 118 1.38 -19.26 12.34
N ALA A 119 0.36 -19.85 12.96
CA ALA A 119 -0.32 -19.29 14.13
C ALA A 119 0.67 -18.97 15.28
N SER A 120 1.65 -19.82 15.52
CA SER A 120 2.70 -19.59 16.55
C SER A 120 3.55 -18.35 16.28
N ARG A 121 3.56 -17.83 15.07
CA ARG A 121 4.23 -16.58 14.66
C ARG A 121 3.29 -15.38 14.65
N MET A 122 2.02 -15.57 14.99
CA MET A 122 0.98 -14.55 14.90
C MET A 122 0.91 -13.93 13.49
N SER A 123 1.01 -14.77 12.46
CA SER A 123 1.03 -14.36 11.05
C SER A 123 0.29 -15.39 10.21
N PHE A 124 -0.34 -14.96 9.11
CA PHE A 124 -0.92 -15.86 8.11
C PHE A 124 0.12 -16.32 7.06
N GLU A 125 1.35 -15.83 7.18
CA GLU A 125 2.43 -16.09 6.24
C GLU A 125 3.69 -16.57 7.00
N LYS A 126 4.65 -17.14 6.29
CA LYS A 126 5.93 -17.52 6.87
C LYS A 126 6.79 -16.34 7.36
N TRP A 127 6.40 -15.11 7.05
CA TRP A 127 7.02 -13.85 7.50
C TRP A 127 6.06 -13.08 8.41
N SER A 128 6.60 -12.15 9.19
CA SER A 128 5.81 -11.28 10.08
C SER A 128 4.91 -10.32 9.30
N VAL A 129 3.82 -9.88 9.93
CA VAL A 129 2.82 -8.99 9.32
C VAL A 129 3.47 -7.69 8.82
N ASP A 130 4.40 -7.13 9.60
CA ASP A 130 5.12 -5.90 9.29
C ASP A 130 6.23 -6.03 8.23
N ASN A 131 6.41 -7.22 7.64
CA ASN A 131 7.42 -7.42 6.59
C ASN A 131 6.92 -7.07 5.18
N CYS A 132 5.66 -6.71 5.01
CA CYS A 132 5.05 -6.43 3.71
C CYS A 132 5.35 -4.99 3.24
N ALA A 133 5.57 -4.82 1.94
CA ALA A 133 5.83 -3.49 1.34
C ALA A 133 4.62 -2.56 1.51
N GLU A 134 3.42 -3.11 1.48
CA GLU A 134 2.14 -2.41 1.67
C GLU A 134 2.08 -1.73 3.05
N ILE A 135 2.62 -2.35 4.09
CA ILE A 135 2.68 -1.77 5.44
C ILE A 135 3.43 -0.44 5.40
N TYR A 136 4.58 -0.40 4.73
CA TYR A 136 5.43 0.80 4.71
C TYR A 136 4.90 1.89 3.78
N SER A 137 4.29 1.55 2.64
CA SER A 137 3.68 2.55 1.78
C SER A 137 2.48 3.22 2.45
N VAL A 138 1.61 2.44 3.09
CA VAL A 138 0.47 2.96 3.84
C VAL A 138 0.94 3.74 5.08
N ASN A 139 1.96 3.25 5.79
CA ASN A 139 2.54 4.00 6.90
C ASN A 139 3.01 5.40 6.46
N ASN A 140 3.74 5.47 5.36
CA ASN A 140 4.22 6.73 4.81
C ASN A 140 3.06 7.67 4.44
N ALA A 141 1.98 7.14 3.86
CA ALA A 141 0.78 7.93 3.55
C ALA A 141 0.13 8.48 4.83
N LEU A 142 -0.08 7.64 5.86
CA LEU A 142 -0.69 8.05 7.13
C LEU A 142 0.17 9.09 7.87
N GLN A 143 1.50 8.97 7.84
CA GLN A 143 2.41 9.96 8.42
C GLN A 143 2.31 11.32 7.70
N ASN A 144 1.79 11.36 6.47
CA ASN A 144 1.51 12.55 5.68
C ASN A 144 0.02 12.90 5.60
N GLN A 145 -0.75 12.54 6.63
CA GLN A 145 -2.14 12.94 6.85
C GLN A 145 -3.18 12.26 5.93
N ALA A 146 -2.80 11.24 5.15
CA ALA A 146 -3.79 10.41 4.47
C ALA A 146 -4.63 9.62 5.49
N THR A 147 -5.79 9.15 5.06
CA THR A 147 -6.68 8.32 5.89
C THR A 147 -6.88 6.95 5.25
N LEU A 148 -7.01 5.91 6.06
CA LEU A 148 -7.12 4.52 5.58
C LEU A 148 -8.28 4.29 4.60
N ASP A 149 -9.37 5.02 4.74
CA ASP A 149 -10.56 4.89 3.90
C ASP A 149 -10.38 5.46 2.48
N ASN A 150 -9.34 6.28 2.28
CA ASN A 150 -9.06 6.97 1.02
C ASN A 150 -7.71 6.55 0.41
N ILE A 151 -7.20 5.39 0.79
CA ILE A 151 -5.95 4.87 0.26
C ILE A 151 -6.21 3.76 -0.75
N PHE A 152 -5.62 3.91 -1.95
CA PHE A 152 -5.49 2.84 -2.94
C PHE A 152 -4.08 2.25 -2.87
N ILE A 153 -3.97 0.92 -2.78
CA ILE A 153 -2.70 0.21 -2.59
C ILE A 153 -2.39 -0.63 -3.82
N ASN A 154 -1.25 -0.38 -4.45
CA ASN A 154 -0.75 -1.18 -5.56
C ASN A 154 0.66 -1.70 -5.25
N THR A 155 0.95 -2.95 -5.61
CA THR A 155 2.24 -3.59 -5.32
C THR A 155 2.76 -4.34 -6.53
N LYS A 156 4.05 -4.21 -6.79
CA LYS A 156 4.75 -4.94 -7.87
C LYS A 156 5.95 -5.72 -7.33
N TYR A 157 6.25 -6.84 -8.00
CA TYR A 157 7.53 -7.51 -7.82
C TYR A 157 8.66 -6.66 -8.40
N PHE A 158 9.71 -6.40 -7.62
CA PHE A 158 10.85 -5.62 -8.07
C PHE A 158 11.59 -6.26 -9.26
N LYS A 159 11.65 -7.60 -9.28
CA LYS A 159 12.39 -8.35 -10.29
C LYS A 159 11.90 -8.08 -11.71
N ASP A 160 10.59 -8.15 -11.92
CA ASP A 160 9.97 -8.19 -13.26
C ASP A 160 8.85 -7.16 -13.46
N GLY A 161 8.55 -6.34 -12.45
CA GLY A 161 7.52 -5.29 -12.52
C GLY A 161 6.08 -5.80 -12.59
N LYS A 162 5.86 -7.10 -12.42
CA LYS A 162 4.51 -7.67 -12.43
C LYS A 162 3.76 -7.32 -11.17
N TYR A 163 2.43 -7.19 -11.31
CA TYR A 163 1.54 -7.02 -10.18
C TYR A 163 1.72 -8.15 -9.15
N ALA A 164 1.79 -7.79 -7.89
CA ALA A 164 1.91 -8.70 -6.77
C ALA A 164 0.63 -8.65 -5.94
N LEU A 165 -0.16 -9.71 -6.01
CA LEU A 165 -1.35 -9.86 -5.18
C LEU A 165 -1.03 -9.62 -3.70
N PRO A 166 -1.93 -8.95 -2.95
CA PRO A 166 -1.78 -8.82 -1.51
C PRO A 166 -1.76 -10.21 -0.86
N CYS A 167 -0.76 -10.45 -0.02
CA CYS A 167 -0.68 -11.69 0.76
C CYS A 167 -1.80 -11.72 1.82
N ARG A 168 -2.02 -12.86 2.45
CA ARG A 168 -3.11 -13.01 3.43
C ARG A 168 -2.98 -12.04 4.60
N ASN A 169 -1.77 -11.73 5.06
CA ASN A 169 -1.55 -10.68 6.06
C ASN A 169 -2.11 -9.33 5.57
N CYS A 170 -1.77 -8.92 4.35
CA CYS A 170 -2.21 -7.65 3.77
C CYS A 170 -3.73 -7.62 3.51
N GLN A 171 -4.32 -8.73 3.05
CA GLN A 171 -5.77 -8.83 2.87
C GLN A 171 -6.54 -8.58 4.18
N VAL A 172 -6.05 -9.09 5.31
CA VAL A 172 -6.65 -8.88 6.63
C VAL A 172 -6.33 -7.49 7.19
N THR A 173 -5.07 -7.05 7.09
CA THR A 173 -4.65 -5.74 7.64
C THR A 173 -5.34 -4.58 6.93
N PHE A 174 -5.49 -4.68 5.62
CA PHE A 174 -6.07 -3.64 4.77
C PHE A 174 -7.49 -3.96 4.32
N GLU A 175 -8.24 -4.74 5.11
CA GLU A 175 -9.66 -4.94 4.90
C GLU A 175 -10.38 -3.59 4.80
N GLY A 176 -11.14 -3.40 3.70
CA GLY A 176 -11.82 -2.14 3.37
C GLY A 176 -10.96 -1.12 2.59
N CYS A 177 -9.64 -1.32 2.45
CA CYS A 177 -8.83 -0.52 1.53
C CYS A 177 -9.00 -0.97 0.07
N LEU A 178 -8.61 -0.09 -0.86
CA LEU A 178 -8.78 -0.29 -2.29
C LEU A 178 -7.52 -0.87 -2.92
N PHE A 179 -7.70 -1.81 -3.84
CA PHE A 179 -6.63 -2.47 -4.59
C PHE A 179 -6.96 -2.51 -6.09
N PRO A 180 -5.98 -2.76 -6.98
CA PRO A 180 -6.22 -2.98 -8.39
C PRO A 180 -7.29 -4.06 -8.64
N LYS A 181 -8.13 -3.83 -9.65
CA LYS A 181 -9.08 -4.85 -10.12
C LYS A 181 -8.31 -6.03 -10.71
N GLN A 182 -8.75 -7.24 -10.40
CA GLN A 182 -8.20 -8.48 -10.96
C GLN A 182 -8.93 -8.86 -12.24
#